data_0999f22c61b18fe6520a1c2cdc882c4c
#
_entry.id   0999f22c61b18fe6520a1c2cdc882c4c
#
_cell.length_a   1.000
_cell.length_b   1.000
_cell.length_c   1.000
_cell.angle_alpha   90.00
_cell.angle_beta   90.00
_cell.angle_gamma   90.00
#
_symmetry.space_group_name_H-M   'P 1'
#
loop_
_entity.id
_entity.type
_entity.pdbx_description
1 polymer ?
#
loop_
_entity_poly.entity_id
_entity_poly.type
_entity_poly.pdbx_seq_one_letter_code
_entity_poly.pdbx_strand_id
1 'polypeptide(L)'
;VLHKVVQVRLYPSKEQQILLAQTFGSARWWWNYALNKSIEVYKETGKGLGRSALNAFLPALKKAEDTKWLADCYSQVLQATTLNLTTAYKNFFDKRAGFPKFKSKHAKQSIQYPQNVKIVDSNIKLPGNIGVVKAKIHRLIEGKIKTVTVSKTPSGKYFASILSEVEGDVQATDEGKIYGIDLGLKHFAVVTDGEKVSKYDNPRHIAKHEKNLHRKQKKLARKQLGSNSRNKYRKVVAKVYEQVSNSRQDFLHKLSYKLVSDSQAVIVENLHVKGMVTLEDSLTLRYRNHNLAKAISDCGWGTFTNFLAYKLERKGAKLVEIDRWFPSSKLCSNCFYQISELPLDVREWTCPHCGTHHDRDGNAAINIRAQGIRMIKAEGSSVSAVGGEVSPILGRKSKFRHSPMITEAPTSTVLGKLG
;
A
#
# COMPACT_ATOMS: atom_id res chain seq x y z
N VAL A 1 -5.71 -18.37 -13.35
CA VAL A 1 -6.14 -17.08 -13.94
C VAL A 1 -5.41 -15.95 -13.28
N LEU A 2 -4.74 -15.11 -14.06
CA LEU A 2 -3.94 -13.98 -13.59
C LEU A 2 -4.67 -12.65 -13.79
N HIS A 3 -4.61 -11.78 -12.79
CA HIS A 3 -5.10 -10.42 -12.89
C HIS A 3 -3.95 -9.45 -13.21
N LYS A 4 -4.04 -8.75 -14.36
CA LYS A 4 -3.09 -7.71 -14.75
C LYS A 4 -3.75 -6.33 -14.70
N VAL A 5 -3.03 -5.34 -14.18
CA VAL A 5 -3.50 -3.94 -14.20
C VAL A 5 -2.54 -3.10 -15.03
N VAL A 6 -3.09 -2.41 -16.01
CA VAL A 6 -2.35 -1.43 -16.82
C VAL A 6 -2.95 -0.05 -16.58
N GLN A 7 -2.15 0.90 -16.12
CA GLN A 7 -2.57 2.28 -15.96
C GLN A 7 -2.15 3.09 -17.19
N VAL A 8 -3.11 3.75 -17.84
CA VAL A 8 -2.88 4.56 -19.02
C VAL A 8 -3.31 6.01 -18.78
N ARG A 9 -2.62 6.94 -19.45
CA ARG A 9 -2.95 8.36 -19.41
C ARG A 9 -4.12 8.65 -20.34
N LEU A 10 -5.13 9.41 -19.84
CA LEU A 10 -6.26 9.91 -20.63
C LEU A 10 -6.13 11.39 -20.91
N TYR A 11 -6.62 11.81 -22.09
CA TYR A 11 -6.67 13.19 -22.56
C TYR A 11 -8.09 13.56 -22.99
N PRO A 12 -9.04 13.68 -22.01
CA PRO A 12 -10.43 14.03 -22.34
C PRO A 12 -10.53 15.45 -22.87
N SER A 13 -11.45 15.68 -23.85
CA SER A 13 -11.83 17.01 -24.33
C SER A 13 -12.45 17.86 -23.21
N LYS A 14 -12.70 19.14 -23.46
CA LYS A 14 -13.34 20.01 -22.47
C LYS A 14 -14.73 19.51 -22.09
N GLU A 15 -15.52 19.08 -23.07
CA GLU A 15 -16.86 18.49 -22.90
C GLU A 15 -16.79 17.19 -22.10
N GLN A 16 -15.87 16.31 -22.45
CA GLN A 16 -15.65 15.05 -21.72
C GLN A 16 -15.18 15.28 -20.28
N GLN A 17 -14.39 16.35 -20.03
CA GLN A 17 -14.00 16.72 -18.66
C GLN A 17 -15.19 17.15 -17.81
N ILE A 18 -16.19 17.83 -18.42
CA ILE A 18 -17.45 18.20 -17.75
C ILE A 18 -18.24 16.94 -17.41
N LEU A 19 -18.46 16.05 -18.38
CA LEU A 19 -19.19 14.80 -18.17
C LEU A 19 -18.53 13.89 -17.12
N LEU A 20 -17.21 13.80 -17.16
CA LEU A 20 -16.46 13.07 -16.11
C LEU A 20 -16.61 13.72 -14.73
N ALA A 21 -16.59 15.05 -14.67
CA ALA A 21 -16.79 15.76 -13.39
C ALA A 21 -18.19 15.55 -12.82
N GLN A 22 -19.21 15.53 -13.66
CA GLN A 22 -20.59 15.16 -13.29
C GLN A 22 -20.64 13.73 -12.78
N THR A 23 -20.07 12.77 -13.52
CA THR A 23 -20.04 11.35 -13.11
C THR A 23 -19.31 11.16 -11.77
N PHE A 24 -18.16 11.84 -11.53
CA PHE A 24 -17.51 11.84 -10.22
C PHE A 24 -18.42 12.42 -9.13
N GLY A 25 -19.16 13.47 -9.46
CA GLY A 25 -20.15 14.11 -8.59
C GLY A 25 -21.24 13.15 -8.19
N SER A 26 -21.87 12.50 -9.18
CA SER A 26 -22.96 11.53 -9.01
C SER A 26 -22.52 10.34 -8.15
N ALA A 27 -21.36 9.75 -8.44
CA ALA A 27 -20.83 8.62 -7.67
C ALA A 27 -20.51 9.01 -6.21
N ARG A 28 -19.99 10.22 -5.98
CA ARG A 28 -19.71 10.74 -4.64
C ARG A 28 -21.00 11.01 -3.87
N TRP A 29 -21.97 11.64 -4.49
CA TRP A 29 -23.28 11.92 -3.88
C TRP A 29 -23.96 10.61 -3.50
N TRP A 30 -24.00 9.66 -4.42
CA TRP A 30 -24.59 8.35 -4.18
C TRP A 30 -23.89 7.59 -3.05
N TRP A 31 -22.56 7.62 -2.99
CA TRP A 31 -21.83 7.06 -1.85
C TRP A 31 -22.27 7.66 -0.53
N ASN A 32 -22.36 8.99 -0.47
CA ASN A 32 -22.72 9.69 0.77
C ASN A 32 -24.18 9.43 1.16
N TYR A 33 -25.09 9.44 0.21
CA TYR A 33 -26.51 9.11 0.42
C TYR A 33 -26.66 7.68 0.94
N ALA A 34 -26.05 6.68 0.27
CA ALA A 34 -26.12 5.28 0.65
C ALA A 34 -25.49 5.02 2.03
N LEU A 35 -24.37 5.69 2.34
CA LEU A 35 -23.75 5.64 3.66
C LEU A 35 -24.66 6.20 4.74
N ASN A 36 -25.25 7.38 4.50
CA ASN A 36 -26.19 8.00 5.44
C ASN A 36 -27.42 7.11 5.70
N LYS A 37 -28.05 6.61 4.64
CA LYS A 37 -29.18 5.67 4.74
C LYS A 37 -28.83 4.39 5.49
N SER A 38 -27.63 3.85 5.27
CA SER A 38 -27.17 2.68 6.03
C SER A 38 -27.03 2.97 7.52
N ILE A 39 -26.58 4.19 7.89
CA ILE A 39 -26.45 4.61 9.28
C ILE A 39 -27.83 4.83 9.92
N GLU A 40 -28.75 5.50 9.21
CA GLU A 40 -30.14 5.76 9.66
C GLU A 40 -30.86 4.44 9.94
N VAL A 41 -30.94 3.55 8.96
CA VAL A 41 -31.62 2.26 9.09
C VAL A 41 -30.99 1.40 10.19
N TYR A 42 -29.67 1.41 10.32
CA TYR A 42 -29.02 0.67 11.40
C TYR A 42 -29.40 1.19 12.79
N LYS A 43 -29.52 2.52 12.96
CA LYS A 43 -29.96 3.13 14.21
C LYS A 43 -31.41 2.76 14.57
N GLU A 44 -32.27 2.64 13.56
CA GLU A 44 -33.69 2.34 13.74
C GLU A 44 -33.96 0.84 13.94
N THR A 45 -33.26 -0.01 13.22
CA THR A 45 -33.58 -1.44 13.12
C THR A 45 -32.51 -2.38 13.69
N GLY A 46 -31.31 -1.87 14.00
CA GLY A 46 -30.14 -2.68 14.36
C GLY A 46 -29.58 -3.51 13.21
N LYS A 47 -30.12 -3.37 11.97
CA LYS A 47 -29.72 -4.16 10.81
C LYS A 47 -29.09 -3.29 9.73
N GLY A 48 -27.96 -3.75 9.15
CA GLY A 48 -27.30 -3.07 8.04
C GLY A 48 -28.00 -3.30 6.70
N LEU A 49 -27.84 -2.33 5.78
CA LEU A 49 -28.34 -2.46 4.40
C LEU A 49 -27.32 -3.19 3.52
N GLY A 50 -27.76 -4.26 2.87
CA GLY A 50 -27.00 -4.97 1.86
C GLY A 50 -26.97 -4.27 0.51
N ARG A 51 -26.15 -4.79 -0.42
CA ARG A 51 -25.97 -4.22 -1.78
C ARG A 51 -27.29 -4.10 -2.55
N SER A 52 -28.15 -5.13 -2.51
CA SER A 52 -29.42 -5.14 -3.23
C SER A 52 -30.37 -4.09 -2.68
N ALA A 53 -30.52 -3.99 -1.34
CA ALA A 53 -31.34 -3.01 -0.68
C ALA A 53 -30.92 -1.57 -1.00
N LEU A 54 -29.61 -1.28 -0.99
CA LEU A 54 -29.10 0.02 -1.38
C LEU A 54 -29.38 0.34 -2.85
N ASN A 55 -29.14 -0.61 -3.76
CA ASN A 55 -29.41 -0.40 -5.18
C ASN A 55 -30.90 -0.19 -5.49
N ALA A 56 -31.82 -0.73 -4.66
CA ALA A 56 -33.26 -0.55 -4.82
C ALA A 56 -33.71 0.92 -4.69
N PHE A 57 -32.93 1.79 -4.03
CA PHE A 57 -33.23 3.23 -3.99
C PHE A 57 -32.98 3.95 -5.31
N LEU A 58 -32.09 3.45 -6.17
CA LEU A 58 -31.66 4.16 -7.38
C LEU A 58 -32.78 4.45 -8.38
N PRO A 59 -33.74 3.54 -8.69
CA PRO A 59 -34.83 3.81 -9.62
C PRO A 59 -35.72 4.99 -9.15
N ALA A 60 -36.08 5.03 -7.87
CA ALA A 60 -36.88 6.10 -7.30
C ALA A 60 -36.14 7.44 -7.31
N LEU A 61 -34.86 7.43 -6.90
CA LEU A 61 -34.01 8.64 -6.90
C LEU A 61 -33.80 9.22 -8.32
N LYS A 62 -33.72 8.39 -9.33
CA LYS A 62 -33.59 8.85 -10.73
C LYS A 62 -34.86 9.49 -11.27
N LYS A 63 -36.03 9.24 -10.66
CA LYS A 63 -37.31 9.84 -11.04
C LYS A 63 -37.67 11.07 -10.21
N ALA A 64 -37.13 11.18 -9.00
CA ALA A 64 -37.40 12.29 -8.10
C ALA A 64 -36.80 13.61 -8.66
N GLU A 65 -37.56 14.71 -8.60
CA GLU A 65 -37.16 16.03 -9.17
C GLU A 65 -35.79 16.49 -8.68
N ASP A 66 -35.52 16.40 -7.40
CA ASP A 66 -34.27 16.88 -6.78
C ASP A 66 -33.04 16.06 -7.17
N THR A 67 -33.23 14.82 -7.66
CA THR A 67 -32.15 13.88 -7.93
C THR A 67 -32.19 13.26 -9.33
N LYS A 68 -33.09 13.71 -10.20
CA LYS A 68 -33.24 13.23 -11.59
C LYS A 68 -31.94 13.26 -12.40
N TRP A 69 -31.05 14.18 -12.10
CA TRP A 69 -29.72 14.26 -12.70
C TRP A 69 -28.86 13.00 -12.51
N LEU A 70 -29.21 12.10 -11.56
CA LEU A 70 -28.59 10.77 -11.44
C LEU A 70 -28.87 9.87 -12.66
N ALA A 71 -29.94 10.16 -13.42
CA ALA A 71 -30.26 9.42 -14.64
C ALA A 71 -29.20 9.61 -15.74
N ASP A 72 -28.52 10.77 -15.77
CA ASP A 72 -27.45 11.07 -16.72
C ASP A 72 -26.17 10.26 -16.44
N CYS A 73 -26.03 9.72 -15.23
CA CYS A 73 -24.91 8.88 -14.85
C CYS A 73 -25.14 7.44 -15.29
N TYR A 74 -24.12 6.86 -15.96
CA TYR A 74 -24.16 5.44 -16.33
C TYR A 74 -24.41 4.56 -15.09
N SER A 75 -25.51 3.81 -15.11
CA SER A 75 -26.04 3.10 -13.93
C SER A 75 -25.04 2.16 -13.27
N GLN A 76 -24.19 1.51 -14.06
CA GLN A 76 -23.19 0.59 -13.53
C GLN A 76 -22.11 1.28 -12.67
N VAL A 77 -21.86 2.58 -12.90
CA VAL A 77 -20.95 3.37 -12.04
C VAL A 77 -21.55 3.55 -10.63
N LEU A 78 -22.88 3.78 -10.56
CA LEU A 78 -23.57 3.90 -9.28
C LEU A 78 -23.62 2.55 -8.54
N GLN A 79 -23.91 1.46 -9.25
CA GLN A 79 -23.91 0.11 -8.70
C GLN A 79 -22.50 -0.33 -8.23
N ALA A 80 -21.45 0.02 -8.98
CA ALA A 80 -20.07 -0.21 -8.56
C ALA A 80 -19.71 0.62 -7.30
N THR A 81 -20.28 1.82 -7.17
CA THR A 81 -20.12 2.64 -5.96
C THR A 81 -20.77 1.98 -4.75
N THR A 82 -21.96 1.36 -4.91
CA THR A 82 -22.60 0.56 -3.86
C THR A 82 -21.73 -0.64 -3.47
N LEU A 83 -21.20 -1.38 -4.46
CA LEU A 83 -20.31 -2.50 -4.19
C LEU A 83 -19.07 -2.07 -3.40
N ASN A 84 -18.47 -0.93 -3.75
CA ASN A 84 -17.32 -0.38 -3.03
C ASN A 84 -17.69 0.02 -1.59
N LEU A 85 -18.89 0.54 -1.33
CA LEU A 85 -19.38 0.86 0.01
C LEU A 85 -19.59 -0.40 0.86
N THR A 86 -20.26 -1.41 0.30
CA THR A 86 -20.45 -2.68 1.02
C THR A 86 -19.14 -3.41 1.28
N THR A 87 -18.18 -3.33 0.37
CA THR A 87 -16.82 -3.84 0.58
C THR A 87 -16.09 -3.07 1.70
N ALA A 88 -16.29 -1.74 1.78
CA ALA A 88 -15.72 -0.94 2.86
C ALA A 88 -16.31 -1.33 4.23
N TYR A 89 -17.59 -1.60 4.31
CA TYR A 89 -18.22 -2.16 5.53
C TYR A 89 -17.66 -3.54 5.88
N LYS A 90 -17.53 -4.44 4.91
CA LYS A 90 -16.90 -5.75 5.13
C LYS A 90 -15.49 -5.60 5.71
N ASN A 91 -14.66 -4.73 5.12
CA ASN A 91 -13.31 -4.48 5.62
C ASN A 91 -13.29 -3.88 7.04
N PHE A 92 -14.31 -3.10 7.40
CA PHE A 92 -14.48 -2.58 8.74
C PHE A 92 -14.81 -3.71 9.74
N PHE A 93 -15.79 -4.55 9.44
CA PHE A 93 -16.16 -5.69 10.30
C PHE A 93 -15.03 -6.73 10.41
N ASP A 94 -14.27 -6.96 9.34
CA ASP A 94 -13.07 -7.80 9.33
C ASP A 94 -11.87 -7.13 10.03
N LYS A 95 -12.05 -5.95 10.66
CA LYS A 95 -10.99 -5.16 11.33
C LYS A 95 -9.79 -4.80 10.43
N ARG A 96 -9.95 -4.86 9.12
CA ARG A 96 -8.94 -4.48 8.12
C ARG A 96 -8.90 -2.98 7.83
N ALA A 97 -10.00 -2.25 8.12
CA ALA A 97 -10.12 -0.82 7.89
C ALA A 97 -11.01 -0.16 8.94
N GLY A 98 -10.90 1.16 9.08
CA GLY A 98 -11.83 1.95 9.89
C GLY A 98 -13.21 2.08 9.24
N PHE A 99 -14.18 2.62 10.00
CA PHE A 99 -15.54 2.86 9.53
C PHE A 99 -15.57 3.70 8.23
N PRO A 100 -16.47 3.37 7.26
CA PRO A 100 -16.59 4.12 6.02
C PRO A 100 -16.85 5.61 6.27
N LYS A 101 -16.13 6.49 5.54
CA LYS A 101 -16.24 7.94 5.70
C LYS A 101 -16.99 8.58 4.53
N PHE A 102 -17.69 9.70 4.81
CA PHE A 102 -18.26 10.54 3.76
C PHE A 102 -17.17 11.08 2.82
N LYS A 103 -17.46 11.11 1.53
CA LYS A 103 -16.53 11.59 0.50
C LYS A 103 -16.72 13.08 0.24
N SER A 104 -15.63 13.83 0.22
CA SER A 104 -15.64 15.26 -0.11
C SER A 104 -15.27 15.51 -1.58
N LYS A 105 -15.66 16.68 -2.11
CA LYS A 105 -15.27 17.15 -3.45
C LYS A 105 -13.75 17.28 -3.63
N HIS A 106 -13.03 17.44 -2.52
CA HIS A 106 -11.58 17.65 -2.51
C HIS A 106 -10.78 16.36 -2.30
N ALA A 107 -11.45 15.25 -1.99
CA ALA A 107 -10.84 13.94 -1.90
C ALA A 107 -10.48 13.36 -3.28
N LYS A 108 -9.92 12.15 -3.29
CA LYS A 108 -9.60 11.42 -4.52
C LYS A 108 -10.83 11.27 -5.40
N GLN A 109 -10.74 11.73 -6.65
CA GLN A 109 -11.80 11.58 -7.65
C GLN A 109 -11.53 10.30 -8.45
N SER A 110 -12.38 9.30 -8.29
CA SER A 110 -12.32 8.05 -9.06
C SER A 110 -13.69 7.42 -9.19
N ILE A 111 -13.94 6.82 -10.34
CA ILE A 111 -15.16 6.07 -10.68
C ILE A 111 -14.76 4.76 -11.33
N GLN A 112 -15.59 3.75 -11.18
CA GLN A 112 -15.32 2.41 -11.67
C GLN A 112 -16.38 2.00 -12.70
N TYR A 113 -15.91 1.56 -13.85
CA TYR A 113 -16.70 0.96 -14.91
C TYR A 113 -16.49 -0.56 -14.89
N PRO A 114 -17.46 -1.34 -14.40
CA PRO A 114 -17.30 -2.81 -14.27
C PRO A 114 -17.42 -3.54 -15.59
N GLN A 115 -17.98 -2.90 -16.61
CA GLN A 115 -18.20 -3.50 -17.95
C GLN A 115 -18.38 -2.45 -19.05
N ASN A 116 -18.47 -2.89 -20.30
CA ASN A 116 -18.75 -2.09 -21.50
C ASN A 116 -17.68 -1.03 -21.82
N VAL A 117 -16.48 -1.17 -21.28
CA VAL A 117 -15.32 -0.38 -21.73
C VAL A 117 -14.62 -1.13 -22.85
N LYS A 118 -14.34 -0.43 -23.96
CA LYS A 118 -13.67 -1.00 -25.13
C LYS A 118 -12.43 -0.17 -25.48
N ILE A 119 -11.45 -0.83 -26.07
CA ILE A 119 -10.30 -0.16 -26.70
C ILE A 119 -10.64 -0.01 -28.18
N VAL A 120 -10.56 1.20 -28.70
CA VAL A 120 -10.83 1.56 -30.09
C VAL A 120 -9.69 2.42 -30.58
N ASP A 121 -8.95 2.00 -31.59
CA ASP A 121 -7.85 2.76 -32.21
C ASP A 121 -6.87 3.36 -31.19
N SER A 122 -6.41 2.53 -30.23
CA SER A 122 -5.53 2.94 -29.13
C SER A 122 -6.12 3.99 -28.18
N ASN A 123 -7.44 4.23 -28.25
CA ASN A 123 -8.19 5.08 -27.33
C ASN A 123 -9.13 4.22 -26.47
N ILE A 124 -9.74 4.84 -25.45
CA ILE A 124 -10.64 4.14 -24.55
C ILE A 124 -12.06 4.65 -24.76
N LYS A 125 -12.97 3.78 -25.20
CA LYS A 125 -14.40 4.06 -25.26
C LYS A 125 -15.03 3.75 -23.91
N LEU A 126 -15.49 4.81 -23.23
CA LEU A 126 -16.24 4.72 -21.98
C LEU A 126 -17.73 4.67 -22.25
N PRO A 127 -18.51 3.86 -21.51
CA PRO A 127 -19.96 3.80 -21.67
C PRO A 127 -20.66 5.06 -21.18
N GLY A 128 -21.91 5.23 -21.58
CA GLY A 128 -22.70 6.44 -21.33
C GLY A 128 -22.33 7.56 -22.31
N ASN A 129 -22.52 8.80 -21.91
CA ASN A 129 -22.38 9.98 -22.75
C ASN A 129 -20.92 10.45 -22.96
N ILE A 130 -19.94 9.76 -22.37
CA ILE A 130 -18.53 10.17 -22.42
C ILE A 130 -17.89 9.80 -23.76
N GLY A 131 -18.20 8.60 -24.29
CA GLY A 131 -17.72 8.15 -25.59
C GLY A 131 -16.23 7.79 -25.62
N VAL A 132 -15.58 8.03 -26.78
CA VAL A 132 -14.16 7.70 -26.99
C VAL A 132 -13.26 8.79 -26.43
N VAL A 133 -12.43 8.43 -25.47
CA VAL A 133 -11.45 9.33 -24.82
C VAL A 133 -10.06 9.01 -25.34
N LYS A 134 -9.33 10.02 -25.82
CA LYS A 134 -7.94 9.88 -26.27
C LYS A 134 -7.08 9.34 -25.11
N ALA A 135 -6.32 8.30 -25.38
CA ALA A 135 -5.46 7.62 -24.41
C ALA A 135 -4.03 7.48 -24.92
N LYS A 136 -3.07 7.35 -24.00
CA LYS A 136 -1.71 6.92 -24.34
C LYS A 136 -1.49 5.50 -23.78
N ILE A 137 -1.78 4.51 -24.62
CA ILE A 137 -1.56 3.11 -24.29
C ILE A 137 -0.10 2.78 -24.64
N HIS A 138 0.69 2.48 -23.63
CA HIS A 138 2.15 2.23 -23.75
C HIS A 138 2.51 0.74 -23.56
N ARG A 139 1.53 -0.09 -23.25
CA ARG A 139 1.68 -1.53 -23.08
C ARG A 139 0.47 -2.23 -23.68
N LEU A 140 0.69 -3.40 -24.23
CA LEU A 140 -0.41 -4.28 -24.68
C LEU A 140 -1.30 -4.60 -23.47
N ILE A 141 -2.62 -4.49 -23.68
CA ILE A 141 -3.63 -4.88 -22.71
C ILE A 141 -4.08 -6.28 -23.13
N GLU A 142 -3.52 -7.26 -22.45
CA GLU A 142 -3.78 -8.68 -22.71
C GLU A 142 -5.03 -9.14 -21.98
N GLY A 143 -5.73 -10.13 -22.56
CA GLY A 143 -6.83 -10.82 -21.91
C GLY A 143 -8.15 -10.05 -21.91
N LYS A 144 -9.09 -10.52 -21.10
CA LYS A 144 -10.45 -9.98 -20.99
C LYS A 144 -10.48 -8.80 -20.02
N ILE A 145 -10.89 -7.61 -20.48
CA ILE A 145 -11.09 -6.45 -19.64
C ILE A 145 -12.25 -6.73 -18.67
N LYS A 146 -11.99 -6.62 -17.37
CA LYS A 146 -12.99 -6.83 -16.28
C LYS A 146 -13.52 -5.50 -15.77
N THR A 147 -12.63 -4.62 -15.39
CA THR A 147 -13.01 -3.36 -14.76
C THR A 147 -12.03 -2.26 -15.15
N VAL A 148 -12.55 -1.08 -15.42
CA VAL A 148 -11.74 0.12 -15.67
C VAL A 148 -12.05 1.20 -14.63
N THR A 149 -11.02 1.63 -13.91
CA THR A 149 -11.13 2.72 -12.94
C THR A 149 -10.59 4.01 -13.56
N VAL A 150 -11.48 4.96 -13.80
CA VAL A 150 -11.08 6.31 -14.25
C VAL A 150 -10.87 7.20 -13.06
N SER A 151 -9.75 7.90 -13.03
CA SER A 151 -9.37 8.79 -11.91
C SER A 151 -8.84 10.13 -12.42
N LYS A 152 -9.03 11.18 -11.59
CA LYS A 152 -8.47 12.50 -11.79
C LYS A 152 -7.55 12.85 -10.64
N THR A 153 -6.31 13.22 -10.96
CA THR A 153 -5.35 13.68 -9.96
C THR A 153 -5.61 15.12 -9.53
N PRO A 154 -5.14 15.55 -8.35
CA PRO A 154 -5.20 16.95 -7.93
C PRO A 154 -4.46 17.91 -8.87
N SER A 155 -3.48 17.44 -9.64
CA SER A 155 -2.78 18.21 -10.69
C SER A 155 -3.62 18.43 -11.95
N GLY A 156 -4.79 17.73 -12.06
CA GLY A 156 -5.73 17.83 -13.17
C GLY A 156 -5.51 16.81 -14.28
N LYS A 157 -4.68 15.81 -14.06
CA LYS A 157 -4.46 14.71 -15.01
C LYS A 157 -5.49 13.61 -14.82
N TYR A 158 -5.84 12.94 -15.94
CA TYR A 158 -6.75 11.79 -15.94
C TYR A 158 -6.02 10.50 -16.27
N PHE A 159 -6.41 9.43 -15.63
CA PHE A 159 -5.86 8.08 -15.83
C PHE A 159 -6.99 7.07 -15.87
N ALA A 160 -6.79 6.00 -16.63
CA ALA A 160 -7.57 4.78 -16.57
C ALA A 160 -6.67 3.64 -16.09
N SER A 161 -7.07 2.97 -15.01
CA SER A 161 -6.48 1.72 -14.55
C SER A 161 -7.35 0.59 -15.07
N ILE A 162 -6.84 -0.20 -16.00
CA ILE A 162 -7.55 -1.26 -16.71
C ILE A 162 -7.14 -2.57 -16.05
N LEU A 163 -8.10 -3.23 -15.40
CA LEU A 163 -7.96 -4.58 -14.88
C LEU A 163 -8.35 -5.55 -15.97
N SER A 164 -7.45 -6.43 -16.34
CA SER A 164 -7.71 -7.54 -17.26
C SER A 164 -7.42 -8.88 -16.61
N GLU A 165 -8.14 -9.89 -17.06
CA GLU A 165 -8.00 -11.29 -16.70
C GLU A 165 -7.29 -11.99 -17.84
N VAL A 166 -6.16 -12.62 -17.55
CA VAL A 166 -5.32 -13.33 -18.49
C VAL A 166 -5.32 -14.80 -18.12
N GLU A 167 -5.52 -15.66 -19.08
CA GLU A 167 -5.36 -17.09 -18.88
C GLU A 167 -3.88 -17.42 -18.74
N GLY A 168 -3.55 -18.25 -17.79
CA GLY A 168 -2.22 -18.71 -17.51
C GLY A 168 -2.08 -19.13 -16.05
N ASP A 169 -1.24 -20.11 -15.84
CA ASP A 169 -0.82 -20.55 -14.52
C ASP A 169 0.59 -20.06 -14.26
N VAL A 170 0.81 -19.60 -13.04
CA VAL A 170 2.15 -19.26 -12.56
C VAL A 170 2.73 -20.55 -11.99
N GLN A 171 3.71 -21.09 -12.67
CA GLN A 171 4.47 -22.20 -12.12
C GLN A 171 5.39 -21.68 -11.01
N ALA A 172 5.41 -22.38 -9.88
CA ALA A 172 6.36 -22.07 -8.83
C ALA A 172 7.80 -22.21 -9.37
N THR A 173 8.64 -21.26 -9.03
CA THR A 173 10.06 -21.31 -9.36
C THR A 173 10.86 -21.54 -8.08
N ASP A 174 11.72 -22.53 -8.11
CA ASP A 174 12.72 -22.87 -7.09
C ASP A 174 14.16 -22.57 -7.59
N GLU A 175 14.25 -21.97 -8.80
CA GLU A 175 15.51 -21.51 -9.36
C GLU A 175 15.71 -20.01 -9.13
N GLY A 176 16.97 -19.62 -8.89
CA GLY A 176 17.38 -18.24 -8.70
C GLY A 176 17.92 -17.95 -7.30
N LYS A 177 18.17 -16.68 -7.04
CA LYS A 177 18.77 -16.20 -5.78
C LYS A 177 17.72 -16.09 -4.67
N ILE A 178 18.19 -16.20 -3.43
CA ILE A 178 17.40 -15.88 -2.24
C ILE A 178 17.98 -14.62 -1.63
N TYR A 179 17.18 -13.55 -1.65
CA TYR A 179 17.59 -12.28 -1.09
C TYR A 179 17.07 -12.09 0.34
N GLY A 180 17.98 -11.65 1.23
CA GLY A 180 17.61 -11.06 2.53
C GLY A 180 17.74 -9.55 2.45
N ILE A 181 16.73 -8.82 2.92
CA ILE A 181 16.63 -7.38 2.82
C ILE A 181 16.39 -6.75 4.18
N ASP A 182 17.32 -5.90 4.62
CA ASP A 182 17.14 -4.97 5.73
C ASP A 182 16.74 -3.59 5.18
N LEU A 183 15.63 -3.02 5.69
CA LEU A 183 15.07 -1.74 5.25
C LEU A 183 15.43 -0.64 6.25
N GLY A 184 16.13 0.40 5.79
CA GLY A 184 16.63 1.46 6.64
C GLY A 184 16.39 2.88 6.13
N LEU A 185 16.73 3.87 6.97
CA LEU A 185 16.63 5.30 6.64
C LEU A 185 17.91 5.88 6.04
N LYS A 186 19.09 5.36 6.43
CA LYS A 186 20.39 5.77 5.87
C LYS A 186 20.51 5.21 4.46
N HIS A 187 20.54 3.89 4.36
CA HIS A 187 20.33 3.16 3.11
C HIS A 187 18.87 2.74 3.06
N PHE A 188 18.25 2.88 1.89
CA PHE A 188 16.85 2.45 1.71
C PHE A 188 16.69 0.95 1.95
N ALA A 189 17.66 0.19 1.43
CA ALA A 189 17.74 -1.26 1.60
C ALA A 189 19.19 -1.73 1.60
N VAL A 190 19.52 -2.65 2.47
CA VAL A 190 20.73 -3.46 2.44
C VAL A 190 20.33 -4.87 2.07
N VAL A 191 20.88 -5.40 1.02
CA VAL A 191 20.44 -6.64 0.37
C VAL A 191 21.60 -7.60 0.26
N THR A 192 21.38 -8.87 0.63
CA THR A 192 22.35 -9.93 0.40
C THR A 192 21.72 -11.13 -0.31
N ASP A 193 22.47 -11.74 -1.21
CA ASP A 193 22.16 -13.05 -1.81
C ASP A 193 22.89 -14.20 -1.12
N GLY A 194 23.67 -13.90 -0.09
CA GLY A 194 24.51 -14.84 0.67
C GLY A 194 26.00 -14.77 0.30
N GLU A 195 26.34 -14.25 -0.89
CA GLU A 195 27.72 -14.06 -1.34
C GLU A 195 28.13 -12.60 -1.21
N LYS A 196 27.23 -11.70 -1.61
CA LYS A 196 27.49 -10.26 -1.67
C LYS A 196 26.46 -9.46 -0.88
N VAL A 197 26.94 -8.43 -0.19
CA VAL A 197 26.07 -7.39 0.42
C VAL A 197 26.07 -6.15 -0.47
N SER A 198 24.88 -5.71 -0.85
CA SER A 198 24.67 -4.51 -1.68
C SER A 198 23.86 -3.48 -0.92
N LYS A 199 24.32 -2.24 -0.88
CA LYS A 199 23.62 -1.11 -0.22
C LYS A 199 22.97 -0.23 -1.27
N TYR A 200 21.68 0.08 -1.09
CA TYR A 200 20.89 0.98 -1.93
C TYR A 200 20.58 2.24 -1.16
N ASP A 201 21.10 3.37 -1.62
CA ASP A 201 20.92 4.64 -0.94
C ASP A 201 19.48 5.11 -0.91
N ASN A 202 19.12 5.83 0.15
CA ASN A 202 17.80 6.44 0.28
C ASN A 202 17.74 7.72 -0.56
N PRO A 203 16.87 7.77 -1.60
CA PRO A 203 16.80 8.92 -2.51
C PRO A 203 16.28 10.20 -1.87
N ARG A 204 15.60 10.13 -0.71
CA ARG A 204 15.02 11.27 0.03
C ARG A 204 14.20 12.18 -0.87
N HIS A 205 13.18 11.62 -1.51
CA HIS A 205 12.39 12.28 -2.57
C HIS A 205 11.75 13.60 -2.11
N ILE A 206 11.23 13.66 -0.87
CA ILE A 206 10.64 14.90 -0.33
C ILE A 206 11.72 15.96 -0.13
N ALA A 207 12.88 15.61 0.43
CA ALA A 207 13.95 16.57 0.73
C ALA A 207 14.41 17.35 -0.50
N LYS A 208 14.53 16.66 -1.65
CA LYS A 208 14.90 17.31 -2.93
C LYS A 208 13.93 18.41 -3.37
N HIS A 209 12.66 18.30 -2.98
CA HIS A 209 11.60 19.23 -3.38
C HIS A 209 11.13 20.16 -2.26
N GLU A 210 11.65 19.99 -1.04
CA GLU A 210 11.13 20.62 0.18
C GLU A 210 11.10 22.16 0.11
N LYS A 211 12.22 22.78 -0.25
CA LYS A 211 12.32 24.24 -0.38
C LYS A 211 11.29 24.79 -1.39
N ASN A 212 11.16 24.12 -2.54
CA ASN A 212 10.20 24.49 -3.59
C ASN A 212 8.75 24.30 -3.13
N LEU A 213 8.46 23.17 -2.47
CA LEU A 213 7.14 22.86 -1.93
C LEU A 213 6.72 23.88 -0.87
N HIS A 214 7.60 24.16 0.11
CA HIS A 214 7.34 25.15 1.16
C HIS A 214 7.03 26.54 0.58
N ARG A 215 7.84 27.02 -0.37
CA ARG A 215 7.60 28.30 -1.04
C ARG A 215 6.25 28.34 -1.74
N LYS A 216 5.85 27.27 -2.43
CA LYS A 216 4.55 27.18 -3.11
C LYS A 216 3.38 27.06 -2.14
N GLN A 217 3.53 26.32 -1.07
CA GLN A 217 2.51 26.22 -0.01
C GLN A 217 2.29 27.57 0.68
N LYS A 218 3.37 28.32 1.01
CA LYS A 218 3.28 29.67 1.56
C LYS A 218 2.53 30.64 0.63
N LYS A 219 2.81 30.59 -0.70
CA LYS A 219 2.07 31.38 -1.70
C LYS A 219 0.60 30.95 -1.81
N LEU A 220 0.30 29.64 -1.71
CA LEU A 220 -1.07 29.15 -1.72
C LEU A 220 -1.86 29.60 -0.48
N ALA A 221 -1.23 29.57 0.71
CA ALA A 221 -1.87 29.98 1.95
C ALA A 221 -2.32 31.45 1.94
N ARG A 222 -1.55 32.33 1.26
CA ARG A 222 -1.84 33.77 1.14
C ARG A 222 -2.98 34.10 0.17
N LYS A 223 -3.49 33.13 -0.60
CA LYS A 223 -4.56 33.38 -1.58
C LYS A 223 -5.92 33.20 -0.93
N GLN A 224 -6.85 34.11 -1.28
CA GLN A 224 -8.22 34.10 -0.79
C GLN A 224 -8.90 32.74 -1.05
N LEU A 225 -9.59 32.23 -0.05
CA LEU A 225 -10.40 31.02 -0.15
C LEU A 225 -11.47 31.15 -1.21
N GLY A 226 -11.68 30.11 -2.02
CA GLY A 226 -12.67 30.10 -3.10
C GLY A 226 -12.22 30.80 -4.39
N SER A 227 -11.17 31.63 -4.39
CA SER A 227 -10.74 32.37 -5.58
C SER A 227 -10.20 31.48 -6.70
N ASN A 228 -10.39 31.91 -7.95
CA ASN A 228 -9.82 31.25 -9.12
C ASN A 228 -8.29 31.19 -9.08
N SER A 229 -7.65 32.24 -8.53
CA SER A 229 -6.20 32.27 -8.31
C SER A 229 -5.75 31.18 -7.35
N ARG A 230 -6.46 30.95 -6.24
CA ARG A 230 -6.19 29.86 -5.31
C ARG A 230 -6.36 28.48 -5.97
N ASN A 231 -7.43 28.30 -6.76
CA ASN A 231 -7.68 27.05 -7.48
C ASN A 231 -6.58 26.74 -8.51
N LYS A 232 -6.10 27.73 -9.25
CA LYS A 232 -4.94 27.60 -10.15
C LYS A 232 -3.68 27.20 -9.35
N TYR A 233 -3.45 27.85 -8.20
CA TYR A 233 -2.25 27.61 -7.40
C TYR A 233 -2.26 26.26 -6.67
N ARG A 234 -3.43 25.73 -6.28
CA ARG A 234 -3.58 24.37 -5.78
C ARG A 234 -3.04 23.33 -6.76
N LYS A 235 -3.29 23.52 -8.08
CA LYS A 235 -2.74 22.63 -9.11
C LYS A 235 -1.21 22.75 -9.20
N VAL A 236 -0.64 23.94 -8.96
CA VAL A 236 0.82 24.15 -8.95
C VAL A 236 1.46 23.36 -7.79
N VAL A 237 0.89 23.43 -6.60
CA VAL A 237 1.35 22.63 -5.44
C VAL A 237 1.17 21.15 -5.71
N ALA A 238 0.01 20.73 -6.24
CA ALA A 238 -0.28 19.33 -6.57
C ALA A 238 0.72 18.74 -7.57
N LYS A 239 1.21 19.54 -8.54
CA LYS A 239 2.25 19.07 -9.47
C LYS A 239 3.57 18.74 -8.78
N VAL A 240 3.96 19.46 -7.72
CA VAL A 240 5.18 19.14 -6.97
C VAL A 240 5.01 17.83 -6.20
N TYR A 241 3.87 17.65 -5.53
CA TYR A 241 3.57 16.36 -4.87
C TYR A 241 3.54 15.19 -5.86
N GLU A 242 3.00 15.41 -7.06
CA GLU A 242 3.00 14.40 -8.13
C GLU A 242 4.42 14.05 -8.56
N GLN A 243 5.33 15.02 -8.70
CA GLN A 243 6.74 14.77 -9.01
C GLN A 243 7.42 13.92 -7.93
N VAL A 244 7.22 14.26 -6.65
CA VAL A 244 7.73 13.48 -5.52
C VAL A 244 7.20 12.05 -5.55
N SER A 245 5.88 11.89 -5.74
CA SER A 245 5.23 10.58 -5.79
C SER A 245 5.75 9.74 -6.96
N ASN A 246 5.86 10.32 -8.16
CA ASN A 246 6.34 9.62 -9.35
C ASN A 246 7.80 9.20 -9.21
N SER A 247 8.67 10.08 -8.70
CA SER A 247 10.08 9.76 -8.47
C SER A 247 10.23 8.61 -7.47
N ARG A 248 9.42 8.60 -6.38
CA ARG A 248 9.40 7.50 -5.43
C ARG A 248 8.95 6.20 -6.07
N GLN A 249 7.84 6.22 -6.79
CA GLN A 249 7.33 5.02 -7.46
C GLN A 249 8.31 4.47 -8.50
N ASP A 250 8.96 5.32 -9.28
CA ASP A 250 9.97 4.90 -10.25
C ASP A 250 11.13 4.17 -9.57
N PHE A 251 11.68 4.74 -8.49
CA PHE A 251 12.72 4.11 -7.70
C PHE A 251 12.28 2.74 -7.14
N LEU A 252 11.11 2.70 -6.49
CA LEU A 252 10.61 1.47 -5.89
C LEU A 252 10.30 0.39 -6.94
N HIS A 253 9.78 0.79 -8.11
CA HIS A 253 9.52 -0.14 -9.21
C HIS A 253 10.80 -0.70 -9.81
N LYS A 254 11.84 0.13 -10.02
CA LYS A 254 13.12 -0.30 -10.56
C LYS A 254 13.84 -1.24 -9.60
N LEU A 255 13.93 -0.87 -8.32
CA LEU A 255 14.59 -1.70 -7.32
C LEU A 255 13.87 -3.04 -7.12
N SER A 256 12.55 -3.02 -6.93
CA SER A 256 11.79 -4.26 -6.78
C SER A 256 11.82 -5.14 -8.04
N TYR A 257 11.87 -4.55 -9.25
CA TYR A 257 12.05 -5.32 -10.49
C TYR A 257 13.41 -5.99 -10.53
N LYS A 258 14.49 -5.25 -10.22
CA LYS A 258 15.86 -5.76 -10.19
C LYS A 258 16.00 -6.96 -9.25
N LEU A 259 15.42 -6.87 -8.04
CA LEU A 259 15.52 -7.94 -7.04
C LEU A 259 14.66 -9.17 -7.39
N VAL A 260 13.51 -8.96 -8.05
CA VAL A 260 12.63 -10.07 -8.43
C VAL A 260 13.11 -10.79 -9.70
N SER A 261 13.83 -10.10 -10.60
CA SER A 261 14.19 -10.65 -11.93
C SER A 261 14.94 -11.97 -11.85
N ASP A 262 15.84 -12.14 -10.89
CA ASP A 262 16.72 -13.30 -10.74
C ASP A 262 16.48 -14.07 -9.40
N SER A 263 15.41 -13.76 -8.65
CA SER A 263 15.11 -14.37 -7.36
C SER A 263 14.12 -15.53 -7.45
N GLN A 264 14.32 -16.54 -6.62
CA GLN A 264 13.30 -17.55 -6.25
C GLN A 264 12.58 -17.18 -4.95
N ALA A 265 13.22 -16.43 -4.07
CA ALA A 265 12.62 -15.90 -2.86
C ALA A 265 13.24 -14.56 -2.44
N VAL A 266 12.42 -13.72 -1.84
CA VAL A 266 12.85 -12.48 -1.19
C VAL A 266 12.35 -12.48 0.23
N ILE A 267 13.24 -12.20 1.18
CA ILE A 267 12.97 -12.24 2.61
C ILE A 267 13.12 -10.83 3.16
N VAL A 268 12.10 -10.35 3.87
CA VAL A 268 12.05 -9.01 4.48
C VAL A 268 11.57 -9.09 5.93
N GLU A 269 11.87 -8.06 6.72
CA GLU A 269 11.22 -7.90 8.03
C GLU A 269 9.78 -7.40 7.89
N ASN A 270 8.88 -7.91 8.73
CA ASN A 270 7.52 -7.38 8.85
C ASN A 270 7.54 -6.05 9.62
N LEU A 271 7.71 -4.94 8.91
CA LEU A 271 7.75 -3.61 9.51
C LEU A 271 6.35 -3.07 9.75
N HIS A 272 6.01 -2.77 11.01
CA HIS A 272 4.77 -2.08 11.36
C HIS A 272 4.87 -0.58 11.09
N VAL A 273 5.00 -0.20 9.79
CA VAL A 273 5.22 1.18 9.33
C VAL A 273 4.14 2.12 9.87
N LYS A 274 2.88 1.69 9.94
CA LYS A 274 1.79 2.50 10.49
C LYS A 274 2.07 2.89 11.94
N GLY A 275 2.43 1.94 12.81
CA GLY A 275 2.79 2.20 14.20
C GLY A 275 4.01 3.10 14.36
N MET A 276 5.01 2.98 13.45
CA MET A 276 6.20 3.85 13.46
C MET A 276 5.89 5.31 13.13
N VAL A 277 4.80 5.56 12.39
CA VAL A 277 4.39 6.92 11.94
C VAL A 277 3.29 7.49 12.81
N THR A 278 2.38 6.65 13.34
CA THR A 278 1.28 7.05 14.22
C THR A 278 1.63 6.72 15.67
N LEU A 279 1.52 7.69 16.56
CA LEU A 279 1.57 7.45 18.00
C LEU A 279 0.19 6.95 18.42
N GLU A 280 -0.01 5.65 18.50
CA GLU A 280 -1.25 5.10 19.08
C GLU A 280 -1.15 4.88 20.61
N ASP A 281 0.07 4.79 21.19
CA ASP A 281 0.23 4.54 22.62
C ASP A 281 1.44 5.27 23.22
N SER A 282 1.26 6.44 23.77
CA SER A 282 1.83 6.79 25.06
C SER A 282 1.49 8.22 25.49
N LEU A 283 0.93 8.34 26.67
CA LEU A 283 0.78 9.57 27.48
C LEU A 283 2.11 10.31 27.75
N THR A 284 3.25 9.73 27.39
CA THR A 284 4.59 10.22 27.73
C THR A 284 5.35 10.90 26.60
N LEU A 285 4.88 10.84 25.33
CA LEU A 285 5.62 11.44 24.22
C LEU A 285 5.01 12.77 23.75
N ARG A 286 5.20 13.83 24.52
CA ARG A 286 4.89 15.21 24.12
C ARG A 286 5.71 15.73 22.94
N TYR A 287 6.74 15.01 22.49
CA TYR A 287 7.60 15.41 21.38
C TYR A 287 7.64 14.35 20.29
N ARG A 288 6.67 14.46 19.37
CA ARG A 288 6.69 13.66 18.14
C ARG A 288 7.89 14.10 17.30
N ASN A 289 8.79 13.19 16.97
CA ASN A 289 9.82 13.48 15.98
C ASN A 289 9.20 13.51 14.56
N HIS A 290 8.62 14.66 14.20
CA HIS A 290 7.98 14.87 12.89
C HIS A 290 8.94 14.60 11.73
N ASN A 291 10.24 14.82 11.94
CA ASN A 291 11.26 14.56 10.91
C ASN A 291 11.43 13.06 10.65
N LEU A 292 11.42 12.25 11.72
CA LEU A 292 11.49 10.79 11.60
C LEU A 292 10.24 10.22 10.91
N ALA A 293 9.05 10.61 11.34
CA ALA A 293 7.79 10.18 10.72
C ALA A 293 7.70 10.58 9.24
N LYS A 294 8.21 11.78 8.90
CA LYS A 294 8.32 12.28 7.52
C LYS A 294 9.31 11.44 6.71
N ALA A 295 10.49 11.13 7.27
CA ALA A 295 11.50 10.31 6.61
C ALA A 295 11.00 8.88 6.36
N ILE A 296 10.36 8.23 7.34
CA ILE A 296 9.75 6.91 7.19
C ILE A 296 8.68 6.93 6.09
N SER A 297 7.80 7.93 6.10
CA SER A 297 6.75 8.09 5.07
C SER A 297 7.34 8.35 3.69
N ASP A 298 8.50 9.00 3.59
CA ASP A 298 9.17 9.27 2.32
C ASP A 298 9.81 8.01 1.73
N CYS A 299 10.30 7.08 2.53
CA CYS A 299 10.83 5.81 2.05
C CYS A 299 9.77 4.99 1.32
N GLY A 300 8.56 4.87 1.88
CA GLY A 300 7.47 4.10 1.28
C GLY A 300 7.68 2.59 1.34
N TRP A 301 8.25 2.07 2.43
CA TRP A 301 8.56 0.64 2.61
C TRP A 301 7.36 -0.28 2.37
N GLY A 302 6.18 0.06 2.91
CA GLY A 302 4.98 -0.75 2.64
C GLY A 302 4.59 -0.80 1.15
N THR A 303 4.85 0.26 0.38
CA THR A 303 4.66 0.24 -1.08
C THR A 303 5.70 -0.66 -1.76
N PHE A 304 6.94 -0.63 -1.27
CA PHE A 304 8.02 -1.49 -1.78
C PHE A 304 7.72 -2.97 -1.54
N THR A 305 7.32 -3.34 -0.31
CA THR A 305 6.93 -4.71 0.03
C THR A 305 5.74 -5.19 -0.83
N ASN A 306 4.72 -4.33 -1.04
CA ASN A 306 3.63 -4.64 -1.96
C ASN A 306 4.11 -4.85 -3.41
N PHE A 307 5.12 -4.07 -3.86
CA PHE A 307 5.69 -4.25 -5.21
C PHE A 307 6.48 -5.55 -5.33
N LEU A 308 7.19 -5.95 -4.29
CA LEU A 308 7.82 -7.26 -4.22
C LEU A 308 6.77 -8.37 -4.26
N ALA A 309 5.75 -8.30 -3.41
CA ALA A 309 4.71 -9.31 -3.28
C ALA A 309 4.07 -9.67 -4.62
N TYR A 310 3.44 -8.70 -5.32
CA TYR A 310 2.75 -9.02 -6.56
C TYR A 310 3.69 -9.41 -7.72
N LYS A 311 4.95 -8.91 -7.71
CA LYS A 311 5.91 -9.27 -8.76
C LYS A 311 6.45 -10.69 -8.56
N LEU A 312 6.73 -11.06 -7.32
CA LEU A 312 7.12 -12.43 -6.95
C LEU A 312 6.00 -13.41 -7.24
N GLU A 313 4.76 -13.08 -6.82
CA GLU A 313 3.58 -13.89 -7.13
C GLU A 313 3.44 -14.14 -8.64
N ARG A 314 3.62 -13.11 -9.46
CA ARG A 314 3.58 -13.24 -10.93
C ARG A 314 4.71 -14.08 -11.52
N LYS A 315 5.83 -14.15 -10.84
CA LYS A 315 6.98 -14.97 -11.24
C LYS A 315 6.88 -16.42 -10.73
N GLY A 316 5.99 -16.70 -9.76
CA GLY A 316 5.95 -17.97 -9.03
C GLY A 316 7.02 -18.09 -7.95
N ALA A 317 7.61 -16.95 -7.57
CA ALA A 317 8.60 -16.84 -6.52
C ALA A 317 7.97 -16.43 -5.18
N LYS A 318 8.68 -16.61 -4.07
CA LYS A 318 8.14 -16.42 -2.72
C LYS A 318 8.57 -15.08 -2.11
N LEU A 319 7.62 -14.38 -1.46
CA LEU A 319 7.92 -13.34 -0.47
C LEU A 319 7.78 -13.96 0.92
N VAL A 320 8.82 -13.84 1.75
CA VAL A 320 8.79 -14.30 3.15
C VAL A 320 8.98 -13.10 4.05
N GLU A 321 8.03 -12.90 4.96
CA GLU A 321 8.11 -11.85 5.98
C GLU A 321 8.49 -12.51 7.30
N ILE A 322 9.67 -12.17 7.85
CA ILE A 322 10.09 -12.66 9.18
C ILE A 322 9.47 -11.80 10.28
N ASP A 323 9.42 -12.35 11.48
CA ASP A 323 8.88 -11.63 12.63
C ASP A 323 9.67 -10.35 12.93
N ARG A 324 8.95 -9.27 13.24
CA ARG A 324 9.52 -7.94 13.57
C ARG A 324 10.39 -7.94 14.85
N TRP A 325 10.21 -8.92 15.72
CA TRP A 325 10.96 -9.04 16.98
C TRP A 325 12.22 -9.89 16.83
N PHE A 326 12.46 -10.44 15.64
CA PHE A 326 13.69 -11.15 15.37
C PHE A 326 14.89 -10.21 15.51
N PRO A 327 15.89 -10.51 16.35
CA PRO A 327 17.00 -9.59 16.66
C PRO A 327 18.04 -9.55 15.55
N SER A 328 17.63 -9.24 14.30
CA SER A 328 18.45 -9.32 13.09
C SER A 328 19.78 -8.57 13.21
N SER A 329 19.78 -7.37 13.79
CA SER A 329 20.98 -6.54 13.93
C SER A 329 21.86 -6.91 15.12
N LYS A 330 21.28 -7.55 16.16
CA LYS A 330 21.98 -7.92 17.42
C LYS A 330 22.55 -9.34 17.42
N LEU A 331 22.18 -10.16 16.46
CA LEU A 331 22.63 -11.53 16.31
C LEU A 331 23.89 -11.56 15.42
N CYS A 332 24.95 -12.20 15.88
CA CYS A 332 26.14 -12.41 15.05
C CYS A 332 25.82 -13.39 13.92
N SER A 333 26.00 -13.00 12.67
CA SER A 333 25.72 -13.86 11.52
C SER A 333 26.72 -15.03 11.38
N ASN A 334 27.85 -14.97 12.06
CA ASN A 334 28.88 -16.01 12.03
C ASN A 334 28.68 -17.09 13.11
N CYS A 335 28.49 -16.69 14.39
CA CYS A 335 28.44 -17.66 15.51
C CYS A 335 27.10 -17.68 16.25
N PHE A 336 26.12 -16.89 15.81
CA PHE A 336 24.78 -16.77 16.41
C PHE A 336 24.76 -16.29 17.87
N TYR A 337 25.84 -15.70 18.36
CA TYR A 337 25.86 -15.03 19.65
C TYR A 337 25.01 -13.75 19.56
N GLN A 338 24.10 -13.58 20.50
CA GLN A 338 23.24 -12.40 20.57
C GLN A 338 23.78 -11.43 21.62
N ILE A 339 24.11 -10.21 21.21
CA ILE A 339 24.47 -9.14 22.15
C ILE A 339 23.22 -8.55 22.80
N SER A 340 23.34 -8.18 24.07
CA SER A 340 22.22 -7.61 24.85
C SER A 340 21.78 -6.25 24.33
N GLU A 341 22.73 -5.38 24.04
CA GLU A 341 22.49 -4.01 23.62
C GLU A 341 23.30 -3.64 22.37
N LEU A 342 22.66 -2.91 21.46
CA LEU A 342 23.28 -2.29 20.29
C LEU A 342 22.58 -0.94 20.04
N PRO A 343 23.13 0.18 20.52
CA PRO A 343 22.58 1.50 20.30
C PRO A 343 22.36 1.81 18.81
N LEU A 344 21.36 2.63 18.49
CA LEU A 344 20.99 2.91 17.10
C LEU A 344 22.04 3.68 16.30
N ASP A 345 22.91 4.41 16.95
CA ASP A 345 24.03 5.16 16.37
C ASP A 345 25.25 4.29 16.06
N VAL A 346 25.39 3.13 16.72
CA VAL A 346 26.44 2.15 16.45
C VAL A 346 26.18 1.47 15.10
N ARG A 347 27.09 1.64 14.15
CA ARG A 347 26.96 1.11 12.79
C ARG A 347 27.84 -0.09 12.52
N GLU A 348 28.91 -0.23 13.29
CA GLU A 348 29.84 -1.35 13.20
C GLU A 348 30.10 -1.88 14.58
N TRP A 349 30.23 -3.19 14.72
CA TRP A 349 30.47 -3.83 16.00
C TRP A 349 31.24 -5.14 15.83
N THR A 350 32.01 -5.50 16.86
CA THR A 350 32.76 -6.75 16.89
C THR A 350 32.09 -7.73 17.82
N CYS A 351 31.85 -8.93 17.36
CA CYS A 351 31.24 -9.99 18.18
C CYS A 351 32.16 -10.36 19.37
N PRO A 352 31.72 -10.25 20.63
CA PRO A 352 32.55 -10.57 21.78
C PRO A 352 32.85 -12.06 21.92
N HIS A 353 32.08 -12.92 21.24
CA HIS A 353 32.24 -14.36 21.31
C HIS A 353 33.22 -14.93 20.27
N CYS A 354 33.14 -14.46 19.02
CA CYS A 354 33.94 -15.01 17.92
C CYS A 354 34.90 -14.00 17.26
N GLY A 355 34.93 -12.74 17.72
CA GLY A 355 35.80 -11.71 17.18
C GLY A 355 35.45 -11.19 15.78
N THR A 356 34.37 -11.69 15.16
CA THR A 356 33.96 -11.23 13.81
C THR A 356 33.49 -9.78 13.85
N HIS A 357 34.03 -8.96 12.97
CA HIS A 357 33.61 -7.56 12.79
C HIS A 357 32.44 -7.46 11.81
N HIS A 358 31.39 -6.73 12.19
CA HIS A 358 30.16 -6.62 11.45
C HIS A 358 29.83 -5.16 11.11
N ASP A 359 29.45 -4.91 9.86
CA ASP A 359 28.57 -3.79 9.52
C ASP A 359 27.15 -4.17 9.97
N ARG A 360 26.51 -3.32 10.77
CA ARG A 360 25.23 -3.60 11.42
C ARG A 360 24.13 -3.98 10.42
N ASP A 361 23.95 -3.18 9.37
CA ASP A 361 22.87 -3.34 8.39
C ASP A 361 23.17 -4.54 7.48
N GLY A 362 24.46 -4.79 7.15
CA GLY A 362 24.89 -5.98 6.42
C GLY A 362 24.67 -7.27 7.20
N ASN A 363 25.04 -7.28 8.49
CA ASN A 363 24.79 -8.40 9.39
C ASN A 363 23.29 -8.68 9.53
N ALA A 364 22.45 -7.63 9.65
CA ALA A 364 21.01 -7.78 9.71
C ALA A 364 20.45 -8.46 8.45
N ALA A 365 20.87 -8.01 7.25
CA ALA A 365 20.42 -8.59 5.99
C ALA A 365 20.77 -10.08 5.87
N ILE A 366 21.97 -10.50 6.34
CA ILE A 366 22.41 -11.90 6.36
C ILE A 366 21.53 -12.72 7.32
N ASN A 367 21.25 -12.22 8.52
CA ASN A 367 20.41 -12.89 9.50
C ASN A 367 18.95 -13.00 9.04
N ILE A 368 18.40 -11.95 8.40
CA ILE A 368 17.06 -11.96 7.81
C ILE A 368 16.98 -13.08 6.76
N ARG A 369 17.99 -13.13 5.84
CA ARG A 369 18.06 -14.20 4.84
C ARG A 369 18.08 -15.59 5.47
N ALA A 370 18.97 -15.81 6.42
CA ALA A 370 19.11 -17.10 7.10
C ALA A 370 17.83 -17.55 7.80
N GLN A 371 17.16 -16.63 8.49
CA GLN A 371 15.89 -16.89 9.18
C GLN A 371 14.78 -17.25 8.19
N GLY A 372 14.65 -16.51 7.09
CA GLY A 372 13.63 -16.82 6.08
C GLY A 372 13.87 -18.14 5.36
N ILE A 373 15.13 -18.52 5.10
CA ILE A 373 15.46 -19.83 4.54
C ILE A 373 15.03 -20.94 5.51
N ARG A 374 15.22 -20.76 6.83
CA ARG A 374 14.75 -21.72 7.85
C ARG A 374 13.22 -21.87 7.82
N MET A 375 12.49 -20.76 7.66
CA MET A 375 11.03 -20.77 7.56
C MET A 375 10.58 -21.53 6.30
N ILE A 376 11.19 -21.27 5.14
CA ILE A 376 10.85 -21.94 3.87
C ILE A 376 11.09 -23.45 3.98
N LYS A 377 12.21 -23.87 4.57
CA LYS A 377 12.53 -25.31 4.80
C LYS A 377 11.55 -25.96 5.76
N ALA A 378 11.13 -25.26 6.81
CA ALA A 378 10.14 -25.75 7.77
C ALA A 378 8.75 -25.97 7.16
N GLU A 379 8.40 -25.22 6.12
CA GLU A 379 7.15 -25.37 5.36
C GLU A 379 7.19 -26.53 4.33
N GLY A 380 8.29 -27.31 4.30
CA GLY A 380 8.46 -28.44 3.37
C GLY A 380 8.71 -28.04 1.91
N SER A 381 9.04 -26.78 1.66
CA SER A 381 9.36 -26.29 0.31
C SER A 381 10.83 -26.55 -0.01
N SER A 382 11.10 -27.16 -1.18
CA SER A 382 12.45 -27.25 -1.72
C SER A 382 12.97 -25.86 -2.07
N VAL A 383 14.15 -25.53 -1.59
CA VAL A 383 14.87 -24.31 -1.96
C VAL A 383 16.25 -24.74 -2.40
N SER A 384 16.63 -24.54 -3.65
CA SER A 384 17.99 -24.73 -4.07
C SER A 384 18.83 -23.56 -3.52
N ALA A 385 19.54 -23.82 -2.43
CA ALA A 385 20.46 -22.85 -1.85
C ALA A 385 21.76 -22.84 -2.69
N VAL A 386 21.86 -21.93 -3.64
CA VAL A 386 23.15 -21.57 -4.24
C VAL A 386 23.80 -20.59 -3.28
N GLY A 387 24.90 -21.00 -2.68
CA GLY A 387 25.72 -20.20 -1.75
C GLY A 387 25.76 -20.79 -0.34
N GLY A 388 26.93 -21.38 0.01
CA GLY A 388 27.45 -21.81 1.29
C GLY A 388 26.46 -22.37 2.30
N GLU A 389 26.39 -23.67 2.44
CA GLU A 389 25.80 -24.31 3.62
C GLU A 389 26.51 -23.79 4.87
N VAL A 390 25.82 -22.96 5.65
CA VAL A 390 26.20 -22.77 7.04
C VAL A 390 25.64 -23.97 7.80
N SER A 391 26.41 -25.04 7.86
CA SER A 391 26.11 -26.19 8.70
C SER A 391 26.06 -25.73 10.15
N PRO A 392 25.01 -26.02 10.92
CA PRO A 392 25.01 -25.76 12.34
C PRO A 392 25.98 -26.75 12.99
N ILE A 393 27.04 -26.23 13.61
CA ILE A 393 27.79 -27.00 14.58
C ILE A 393 26.82 -27.30 15.71
N LEU A 394 26.33 -28.54 15.76
CA LEU A 394 25.55 -29.11 16.86
C LEU A 394 26.47 -29.20 18.10
N GLY A 395 26.42 -28.16 18.93
CA GLY A 395 27.15 -28.10 20.18
C GLY A 395 26.38 -27.37 21.26
N ARG A 396 25.72 -28.15 22.13
CA ARG A 396 25.16 -27.78 23.42
C ARG A 396 23.79 -27.11 23.45
N LYS A 397 22.83 -27.87 23.96
CA LYS A 397 21.51 -27.46 24.42
C LYS A 397 21.61 -26.25 25.35
N SER A 398 21.28 -25.06 24.91
CA SER A 398 20.92 -23.96 25.77
C SER A 398 19.45 -24.11 26.12
N LYS A 399 19.15 -24.30 27.40
CA LYS A 399 17.79 -24.27 27.94
C LYS A 399 17.24 -22.87 27.77
N PHE A 400 16.32 -22.69 26.83
CA PHE A 400 15.46 -21.50 26.79
C PHE A 400 14.59 -21.54 28.06
N ARG A 401 14.83 -20.63 28.99
CA ARG A 401 13.87 -20.30 30.03
C ARG A 401 12.82 -19.40 29.39
N HIS A 402 11.65 -19.97 29.12
CA HIS A 402 10.45 -19.17 28.93
C HIS A 402 10.14 -18.47 30.26
N SER A 403 10.17 -17.15 30.27
CA SER A 403 9.50 -16.39 31.31
C SER A 403 7.99 -16.59 31.11
N PRO A 404 7.25 -16.95 32.15
CA PRO A 404 5.81 -17.15 32.04
C PRO A 404 5.15 -15.83 31.74
N MET A 405 4.29 -15.81 30.71
CA MET A 405 3.33 -14.73 30.51
C MET A 405 2.43 -14.67 31.74
N ILE A 406 2.43 -13.54 32.42
CA ILE A 406 1.45 -13.22 33.46
C ILE A 406 0.13 -12.99 32.73
N THR A 407 -0.73 -14.01 32.73
CA THR A 407 -2.15 -13.87 32.41
C THR A 407 -2.84 -13.36 33.64
N GLU A 408 -3.12 -12.06 33.72
CA GLU A 408 -4.10 -11.55 34.68
C GLU A 408 -5.49 -11.92 34.16
N ALA A 409 -6.16 -12.76 34.94
CA ALA A 409 -7.58 -13.06 34.78
C ALA A 409 -8.43 -11.86 35.15
N PRO A 410 -9.57 -11.62 34.49
CA PRO A 410 -10.50 -10.59 34.90
C PRO A 410 -11.22 -11.02 36.19
N THR A 411 -10.98 -10.33 37.27
CA THR A 411 -11.79 -10.41 38.49
C THR A 411 -13.17 -9.85 38.23
N SER A 412 -14.16 -10.75 38.28
CA SER A 412 -15.57 -10.43 38.48
C SER A 412 -15.77 -9.90 39.89
N THR A 413 -16.37 -8.74 40.03
CA THR A 413 -16.97 -8.28 41.27
C THR A 413 -18.30 -7.60 40.97
N VAL A 414 -19.35 -8.34 41.08
CA VAL A 414 -20.46 -8.31 42.05
C VAL A 414 -20.99 -6.93 42.39
N LEU A 415 -22.26 -6.78 41.97
CA LEU A 415 -23.32 -5.88 42.43
C LEU A 415 -23.16 -5.31 43.83
N GLY A 416 -23.39 -4.01 43.95
CA GLY A 416 -23.76 -3.30 45.14
C GLY A 416 -24.78 -2.18 44.82
N LYS A 417 -25.98 -2.35 45.31
CA LYS A 417 -27.11 -1.43 45.28
C LYS A 417 -26.86 -0.17 46.08
N LEU A 418 -27.71 0.86 45.76
CA LEU A 418 -28.26 1.93 46.60
C LEU A 418 -27.61 3.34 46.39
N GLY A 419 -28.58 4.23 46.13
CA GLY A 419 -28.51 5.67 46.27
C GLY A 419 -29.07 6.41 45.10
#